data_f95734470dfecaae82fe5d0adc08cb3f
#
_entry.id   f95734470dfecaae82fe5d0adc08cb3f
#
_cell.length_a   1.000
_cell.length_b   1.000
_cell.length_c   1.000
_cell.angle_alpha   90.00
_cell.angle_beta   90.00
_cell.angle_gamma   90.00
#
_symmetry.space_group_name_H-M   'P 1'
#
loop_
_entity.id
_entity.type
_entity.pdbx_description
1 polymer ?
#
loop_
_entity_poly.entity_id
_entity_poly.type
_entity_poly.pdbx_seq_one_letter_code
_entity_poly.pdbx_strand_id
1 'polypeptide(L)'
;HPRVRRQRQMCIRDSFFTDVQVRGAYPVWAKKRMERAGVQLHTQPEDDRTLREGTVDFVSFSYYSSRCITVDKELMAAENAEGNAVSASVKNPYLKVSEWGWAIDPVGLRVTLNTIYDRYEKPMFIVENGLGAVDTVEPDGSIHDSYRIDYLRAHIEQMEKAIHEDGLP
;
A
#
# COMPACT_ATOMS: atom_id res chain seq x y z
N HIS A 1 10.27 -20.14 -11.87
CA HIS A 1 10.54 -18.72 -11.60
C HIS A 1 9.90 -18.27 -10.28
N PRO A 2 10.63 -18.24 -9.12
CA PRO A 2 10.06 -17.90 -7.82
C PRO A 2 9.63 -16.43 -7.69
N ARG A 3 10.28 -15.51 -8.41
CA ARG A 3 9.98 -14.05 -8.35
C ARG A 3 8.59 -13.69 -8.86
N VAL A 4 8.13 -14.30 -9.95
CA VAL A 4 6.82 -13.99 -10.57
C VAL A 4 5.64 -14.47 -9.69
N ARG A 5 5.79 -15.58 -8.96
CA ARG A 5 4.74 -16.07 -8.04
C ARG A 5 4.52 -15.16 -6.84
N ARG A 6 5.54 -14.41 -6.39
CA ARG A 6 5.44 -13.54 -5.21
C ARG A 6 4.85 -12.17 -5.51
N GLN A 7 5.20 -11.55 -6.64
CA GLN A 7 4.50 -10.35 -7.10
C GLN A 7 3.00 -10.64 -7.26
N ARG A 8 2.62 -11.80 -7.79
CA ARG A 8 1.21 -12.22 -7.85
C ARG A 8 0.57 -12.40 -6.47
N GLN A 9 1.30 -12.82 -5.44
CA GLN A 9 0.75 -12.97 -4.08
C GLN A 9 0.55 -11.64 -3.36
N MET A 10 1.38 -10.63 -3.61
CA MET A 10 1.16 -9.28 -3.07
C MET A 10 -0.05 -8.63 -3.75
N CYS A 11 -0.09 -8.57 -5.07
CA CYS A 11 -1.26 -8.07 -5.82
C CYS A 11 -2.56 -8.82 -5.47
N ILE A 12 -2.46 -10.09 -5.12
CA ILE A 12 -3.59 -10.93 -4.69
C ILE A 12 -4.16 -10.46 -3.35
N ARG A 13 -3.34 -10.09 -2.36
CA ARG A 13 -3.84 -9.62 -1.06
C ARG A 13 -4.48 -8.24 -1.14
N ASP A 14 -3.84 -7.34 -1.86
CA ASP A 14 -4.27 -5.95 -1.96
C ASP A 14 -5.61 -5.82 -2.71
N SER A 15 -5.84 -6.66 -3.72
CA SER A 15 -7.08 -6.62 -4.50
C SER A 15 -8.25 -7.40 -3.88
N PHE A 16 -8.08 -8.10 -2.75
CA PHE A 16 -9.16 -8.90 -2.17
C PHE A 16 -10.39 -8.05 -1.81
N PHE A 17 -10.17 -7.00 -1.03
CA PHE A 17 -11.24 -6.09 -0.62
C PHE A 17 -11.57 -5.06 -1.70
N THR A 18 -10.55 -4.50 -2.33
CA THR A 18 -10.72 -3.42 -3.31
C THR A 18 -11.46 -3.89 -4.56
N ASP A 19 -11.24 -5.11 -5.05
CA ASP A 19 -12.01 -5.66 -6.16
C ASP A 19 -13.51 -5.76 -5.83
N VAL A 20 -13.85 -6.16 -4.60
CA VAL A 20 -15.25 -6.21 -4.18
C VAL A 20 -15.86 -4.82 -4.12
N GLN A 21 -15.15 -3.87 -3.53
CA GLN A 21 -15.64 -2.49 -3.36
C GLN A 21 -15.73 -1.72 -4.68
N VAL A 22 -14.79 -1.94 -5.60
CA VAL A 22 -14.70 -1.16 -6.84
C VAL A 22 -15.36 -1.87 -8.03
N ARG A 23 -15.27 -3.22 -8.09
CA ARG A 23 -15.81 -4.03 -9.20
C ARG A 23 -17.14 -4.70 -8.87
N GLY A 24 -17.55 -4.67 -7.62
CA GLY A 24 -18.76 -5.32 -7.16
C GLY A 24 -18.73 -6.84 -7.25
N ALA A 25 -17.55 -7.45 -7.21
CA ALA A 25 -17.41 -8.90 -7.30
C ALA A 25 -16.12 -9.41 -6.65
N TYR A 26 -16.21 -10.57 -6.01
CA TYR A 26 -15.01 -11.27 -5.55
C TYR A 26 -14.12 -11.67 -6.73
N PRO A 27 -12.81 -11.41 -6.69
CA PRO A 27 -11.91 -11.87 -7.73
C PRO A 27 -11.85 -13.41 -7.78
N VAL A 28 -11.69 -13.96 -8.98
CA VAL A 28 -11.70 -15.42 -9.20
C VAL A 28 -10.70 -16.15 -8.30
N TRP A 29 -9.52 -15.58 -8.11
CA TRP A 29 -8.51 -16.17 -7.25
C TRP A 29 -8.95 -16.23 -5.77
N ALA A 30 -9.75 -15.25 -5.28
CA ALA A 30 -10.24 -15.23 -3.90
C ALA A 30 -11.24 -16.37 -3.66
N LYS A 31 -12.18 -16.56 -4.59
CA LYS A 31 -13.11 -17.68 -4.55
C LYS A 31 -12.38 -19.02 -4.52
N LYS A 32 -11.38 -19.19 -5.39
CA LYS A 32 -10.53 -20.41 -5.41
C LYS A 32 -9.68 -20.61 -4.15
N ARG A 33 -9.22 -19.53 -3.54
CA ARG A 33 -8.48 -19.61 -2.27
C ARG A 33 -9.37 -20.04 -1.12
N MET A 34 -10.57 -19.47 -1.02
CA MET A 34 -11.57 -19.87 -0.02
C MET A 34 -11.96 -21.32 -0.18
N GLU A 35 -12.24 -21.76 -1.41
CA GLU A 35 -12.55 -23.16 -1.72
C GLU A 35 -11.42 -24.11 -1.25
N ARG A 36 -10.15 -23.80 -1.56
CA ARG A 36 -8.99 -24.59 -1.11
C ARG A 36 -8.77 -24.60 0.41
N ALA A 37 -9.22 -23.55 1.07
CA ALA A 37 -9.17 -23.43 2.53
C ALA A 37 -10.38 -24.08 3.22
N GLY A 38 -11.28 -24.71 2.46
CA GLY A 38 -12.51 -25.32 2.99
C GLY A 38 -13.54 -24.30 3.47
N VAL A 39 -13.39 -23.02 3.09
CA VAL A 39 -14.35 -21.96 3.44
C VAL A 39 -15.51 -22.00 2.45
N GLN A 40 -16.70 -22.23 2.97
CA GLN A 40 -17.93 -22.21 2.20
C GLN A 40 -18.60 -20.84 2.32
N LEU A 41 -18.72 -20.13 1.19
CA LEU A 41 -19.47 -18.87 1.15
C LEU A 41 -20.97 -19.17 1.08
N HIS A 42 -21.70 -18.69 2.07
CA HIS A 42 -23.15 -18.74 2.08
C HIS A 42 -23.68 -17.45 1.41
N THR A 43 -23.96 -17.56 0.10
CA THR A 43 -24.48 -16.43 -0.67
C THR A 43 -25.97 -16.58 -0.93
N GLN A 44 -26.65 -15.43 -1.05
CA GLN A 44 -28.04 -15.34 -1.45
C GLN A 44 -28.13 -14.93 -2.95
N PRO A 45 -29.24 -15.23 -3.63
CA PRO A 45 -29.40 -14.89 -5.05
C PRO A 45 -29.22 -13.39 -5.38
N GLU A 46 -29.53 -12.51 -4.42
CA GLU A 46 -29.42 -11.04 -4.54
C GLU A 46 -28.02 -10.48 -4.26
N ASP A 47 -27.11 -11.24 -3.66
CA ASP A 47 -25.80 -10.73 -3.24
C ASP A 47 -24.98 -10.20 -4.40
N ASP A 48 -24.98 -10.88 -5.54
CA ASP A 48 -24.27 -10.44 -6.74
C ASP A 48 -24.80 -9.08 -7.26
N ARG A 49 -26.09 -8.81 -7.12
CA ARG A 49 -26.68 -7.54 -7.49
C ARG A 49 -26.30 -6.46 -6.48
N THR A 50 -26.45 -6.74 -5.19
CA THR A 50 -26.09 -5.85 -4.09
C THR A 50 -24.62 -5.40 -4.19
N LEU A 51 -23.71 -6.34 -4.47
CA LEU A 51 -22.30 -6.01 -4.64
C LEU A 51 -22.05 -5.10 -5.86
N ARG A 52 -22.70 -5.37 -6.99
CA ARG A 52 -22.56 -4.53 -8.20
C ARG A 52 -23.13 -3.14 -8.04
N GLU A 53 -24.26 -3.00 -7.36
CA GLU A 53 -24.92 -1.73 -7.12
C GLU A 53 -24.24 -0.90 -6.01
N GLY A 54 -23.52 -1.58 -5.09
CA GLY A 54 -22.82 -0.97 -3.95
C GLY A 54 -21.35 -0.59 -4.22
N THR A 55 -20.94 -0.41 -5.49
CA THR A 55 -19.58 -0.03 -5.82
C THR A 55 -19.28 1.43 -5.50
N VAL A 56 -18.00 1.73 -5.23
CA VAL A 56 -17.54 3.07 -4.88
C VAL A 56 -17.30 3.95 -6.12
N ASP A 57 -17.39 5.27 -5.96
CA ASP A 57 -17.14 6.24 -7.02
C ASP A 57 -15.66 6.58 -7.15
N PHE A 58 -14.87 6.44 -6.10
CA PHE A 58 -13.43 6.69 -6.06
C PHE A 58 -12.71 5.70 -5.13
N VAL A 59 -11.41 5.56 -5.29
CA VAL A 59 -10.56 4.73 -4.44
C VAL A 59 -9.77 5.63 -3.49
N SER A 60 -9.94 5.42 -2.19
CA SER A 60 -9.13 6.10 -1.17
C SER A 60 -8.15 5.14 -0.52
N PHE A 61 -6.95 5.65 -0.22
CA PHE A 61 -5.90 4.88 0.44
C PHE A 61 -4.94 5.76 1.22
N SER A 62 -4.23 5.15 2.19
CA SER A 62 -3.15 5.77 2.94
C SER A 62 -1.81 5.31 2.38
N TYR A 63 -0.85 6.23 2.26
CA TYR A 63 0.51 5.91 1.85
C TYR A 63 1.53 6.54 2.81
N TYR A 64 2.34 5.72 3.46
CA TYR A 64 3.38 6.18 4.38
C TYR A 64 4.77 5.72 3.96
N SER A 65 4.88 4.46 3.54
CA SER A 65 6.15 3.83 3.21
C SER A 65 5.95 2.60 2.35
N SER A 66 6.97 2.21 1.62
CA SER A 66 7.04 0.89 0.99
C SER A 66 7.69 -0.12 1.93
N ARG A 67 7.47 -1.40 1.65
CA ARG A 67 8.06 -2.50 2.42
C ARG A 67 8.86 -3.41 1.53
N CYS A 68 10.05 -3.79 1.99
CA CYS A 68 10.89 -4.78 1.35
C CYS A 68 10.73 -6.12 2.08
N ILE A 69 10.55 -7.19 1.33
CA ILE A 69 10.45 -8.55 1.88
C ILE A 69 11.53 -9.44 1.29
N THR A 70 12.04 -10.35 2.11
CA THR A 70 13.05 -11.32 1.69
C THR A 70 12.55 -12.75 1.87
N VAL A 71 13.22 -13.67 1.18
CA VAL A 71 13.10 -15.12 1.39
C VAL A 71 14.23 -15.68 2.23
N ASP A 72 15.24 -14.89 2.43
CA ASP A 72 16.34 -15.22 3.30
C ASP A 72 15.83 -15.21 4.75
N LYS A 73 15.80 -16.40 5.35
CA LYS A 73 15.28 -16.59 6.69
C LYS A 73 16.22 -16.05 7.76
N GLU A 74 17.52 -16.04 7.50
CA GLU A 74 18.51 -15.52 8.43
C GLU A 74 18.45 -14.00 8.49
N LEU A 75 18.40 -13.35 7.33
CA LEU A 75 18.21 -11.91 7.25
C LEU A 75 16.86 -11.48 7.86
N MET A 76 15.80 -12.23 7.58
CA MET A 76 14.48 -11.97 8.16
C MET A 76 14.49 -12.09 9.69
N ALA A 77 15.16 -13.09 10.23
CA ALA A 77 15.27 -13.30 11.68
C ALA A 77 16.12 -12.21 12.35
N ALA A 78 17.22 -11.81 11.73
CA ALA A 78 18.08 -10.74 12.24
C ALA A 78 17.35 -9.40 12.35
N GLU A 79 16.62 -8.98 11.31
CA GLU A 79 15.90 -7.71 11.31
C GLU A 79 14.62 -7.73 12.18
N ASN A 80 13.96 -8.88 12.32
CA ASN A 80 12.81 -9.00 13.23
C ASN A 80 13.23 -9.01 14.73
N ALA A 81 14.45 -9.38 15.03
CA ALA A 81 14.99 -9.31 16.41
C ALA A 81 15.13 -7.86 16.92
N GLU A 82 15.21 -6.87 16.02
CA GLU A 82 15.26 -5.44 16.35
C GLU A 82 13.88 -4.78 16.59
N GLY A 83 12.80 -5.56 16.68
CA GLY A 83 11.50 -5.08 17.18
C GLY A 83 10.48 -4.65 16.12
N ASN A 84 10.75 -4.79 14.83
CA ASN A 84 9.81 -4.49 13.75
C ASN A 84 8.87 -5.67 13.40
N ALA A 85 8.36 -6.34 14.41
CA ALA A 85 7.61 -7.60 14.31
C ALA A 85 6.24 -7.55 13.60
N VAL A 86 5.82 -6.42 13.00
CA VAL A 86 4.48 -6.31 12.40
C VAL A 86 4.40 -6.95 11.01
N SER A 87 5.51 -7.25 10.37
CA SER A 87 5.52 -8.00 9.11
C SER A 87 6.93 -8.50 8.80
N ALA A 88 7.05 -9.60 8.08
CA ALA A 88 8.29 -10.14 7.52
C ALA A 88 8.96 -9.14 6.52
N SER A 89 9.15 -7.91 6.94
CA SER A 89 9.79 -6.84 6.18
C SER A 89 11.25 -6.71 6.60
N VAL A 90 12.09 -6.45 5.61
CA VAL A 90 13.51 -6.15 5.81
C VAL A 90 13.78 -4.73 5.33
N LYS A 91 14.84 -4.12 5.87
CA LYS A 91 15.26 -2.79 5.47
C LYS A 91 15.65 -2.78 3.99
N ASN A 92 15.15 -1.79 3.25
CA ASN A 92 15.59 -1.55 1.88
C ASN A 92 16.92 -0.77 1.92
N PRO A 93 18.04 -1.35 1.41
CA PRO A 93 19.35 -0.69 1.48
C PRO A 93 19.47 0.56 0.59
N TYR A 94 18.52 0.79 -0.31
CA TYR A 94 18.53 1.91 -1.26
C TYR A 94 17.65 3.09 -0.83
N LEU A 95 16.87 2.93 0.25
CA LEU A 95 15.97 3.98 0.74
C LEU A 95 16.43 4.53 2.08
N LYS A 96 16.27 5.82 2.26
CA LYS A 96 16.38 6.45 3.57
C LYS A 96 15.22 5.98 4.46
N VAL A 97 15.43 5.98 5.75
CA VAL A 97 14.39 5.66 6.74
C VAL A 97 14.20 6.84 7.68
N SER A 98 12.98 6.99 8.20
CA SER A 98 12.70 7.90 9.30
C SER A 98 13.28 7.36 10.62
N GLU A 99 13.22 8.16 11.69
CA GLU A 99 13.63 7.72 13.03
C GLU A 99 12.84 6.50 13.54
N TRP A 100 11.61 6.32 13.05
CA TRP A 100 10.81 5.13 13.35
C TRP A 100 11.10 3.93 12.41
N GLY A 101 12.12 4.03 11.56
CA GLY A 101 12.51 2.97 10.63
C GLY A 101 11.59 2.84 9.41
N TRP A 102 10.73 3.82 9.13
CA TRP A 102 9.86 3.79 7.94
C TRP A 102 10.62 4.21 6.70
N ALA A 103 10.58 3.40 5.66
CA ALA A 103 11.23 3.72 4.39
C ALA A 103 10.58 4.95 3.74
N ILE A 104 11.39 5.92 3.35
CA ILE A 104 10.95 7.11 2.62
C ILE A 104 11.01 6.79 1.13
N ASP A 105 9.86 6.51 0.52
CA ASP A 105 9.75 6.05 -0.86
C ASP A 105 8.73 6.84 -1.69
N PRO A 106 9.06 8.04 -2.12
CA PRO A 106 8.17 8.84 -2.96
C PRO A 106 7.85 8.17 -4.30
N VAL A 107 8.83 7.47 -4.91
CA VAL A 107 8.65 6.73 -6.17
C VAL A 107 7.65 5.58 -5.98
N GLY A 108 7.66 4.94 -4.81
CA GLY A 108 6.68 3.92 -4.45
C GLY A 108 5.25 4.46 -4.45
N LEU A 109 5.04 5.73 -4.08
CA LEU A 109 3.73 6.38 -4.22
C LEU A 109 3.31 6.47 -5.69
N ARG A 110 4.19 6.95 -6.59
CA ARG A 110 3.91 7.02 -8.04
C ARG A 110 3.56 5.64 -8.61
N VAL A 111 4.31 4.61 -8.24
CA VAL A 111 4.02 3.22 -8.64
C VAL A 111 2.67 2.75 -8.11
N THR A 112 2.33 3.10 -6.87
CA THR A 112 1.05 2.74 -6.25
C THR A 112 -0.12 3.39 -7.00
N LEU A 113 -0.01 4.67 -7.30
CA LEU A 113 -1.02 5.42 -8.07
C LEU A 113 -1.28 4.78 -9.43
N ASN A 114 -0.22 4.54 -10.21
CA ASN A 114 -0.32 3.87 -11.51
C ASN A 114 -0.96 2.48 -11.37
N THR A 115 -0.53 1.68 -10.41
CA THR A 115 -1.04 0.32 -10.21
C THR A 115 -2.53 0.29 -9.86
N ILE A 116 -2.98 1.24 -9.04
CA ILE A 116 -4.40 1.34 -8.66
C ILE A 116 -5.21 1.82 -9.86
N TYR A 117 -4.73 2.85 -10.57
CA TYR A 117 -5.45 3.40 -11.70
C TYR A 117 -5.55 2.40 -12.86
N ASP A 118 -4.47 1.73 -13.24
CA ASP A 118 -4.46 0.69 -14.28
C ASP A 118 -5.45 -0.44 -14.00
N ARG A 119 -5.76 -0.69 -12.72
CA ARG A 119 -6.66 -1.76 -12.33
C ARG A 119 -8.12 -1.34 -12.27
N TYR A 120 -8.39 -0.10 -11.84
CA TYR A 120 -9.74 0.32 -11.46
C TYR A 120 -10.30 1.47 -12.28
N GLU A 121 -9.46 2.28 -12.93
CA GLU A 121 -9.84 3.46 -13.70
C GLU A 121 -10.83 4.37 -12.98
N LYS A 122 -10.63 4.52 -11.66
CA LYS A 122 -11.44 5.37 -10.79
C LYS A 122 -10.60 6.54 -10.27
N PRO A 123 -11.23 7.69 -9.97
CA PRO A 123 -10.56 8.76 -9.25
C PRO A 123 -9.94 8.23 -7.96
N MET A 124 -8.78 8.78 -7.60
CA MET A 124 -8.05 8.36 -6.39
C MET A 124 -7.95 9.49 -5.39
N PHE A 125 -8.00 9.14 -4.10
CA PHE A 125 -7.84 10.09 -3.01
C PHE A 125 -6.87 9.55 -1.97
N ILE A 126 -5.70 10.20 -1.82
CA ILE A 126 -4.74 9.88 -0.77
C ILE A 126 -5.25 10.54 0.51
N VAL A 127 -5.82 9.75 1.41
CA VAL A 127 -6.42 10.25 2.66
C VAL A 127 -5.41 10.49 3.76
N GLU A 128 -4.26 9.81 3.69
CA GLU A 128 -3.16 9.96 4.66
C GLU A 128 -1.82 9.82 3.96
N ASN A 129 -0.91 10.75 4.27
CA ASN A 129 0.50 10.69 3.87
C ASN A 129 1.35 11.39 4.93
N GLY A 130 2.43 10.78 5.35
CA GLY A 130 3.30 11.31 6.40
C GLY A 130 4.36 10.32 6.85
N LEU A 131 5.16 10.69 7.83
CA LEU A 131 6.16 9.81 8.46
C LEU A 131 6.13 9.94 9.98
N GLY A 132 6.53 8.85 10.65
CA GLY A 132 6.80 8.86 12.07
C GLY A 132 8.22 9.38 12.36
N ALA A 133 8.32 10.33 13.28
CA ALA A 133 9.57 10.89 13.76
C ALA A 133 9.45 11.28 15.24
N VAL A 134 10.58 11.56 15.88
CA VAL A 134 10.64 12.10 17.23
C VAL A 134 10.81 13.61 17.11
N ASP A 135 9.82 14.37 17.56
CA ASP A 135 9.86 15.82 17.48
C ASP A 135 10.52 16.42 18.72
N THR A 136 11.28 17.48 18.52
CA THR A 136 11.81 18.30 19.59
C THR A 136 11.03 19.60 19.67
N VAL A 137 10.45 19.87 20.84
CA VAL A 137 9.79 21.15 21.10
C VAL A 137 10.83 22.15 21.58
N GLU A 138 11.01 23.24 20.84
CA GLU A 138 11.92 24.32 21.20
C GLU A 138 11.43 25.11 22.42
N PRO A 139 12.31 25.91 23.09
CA PRO A 139 11.93 26.70 24.26
C PRO A 139 10.79 27.71 24.00
N ASP A 140 10.60 28.15 22.77
CA ASP A 140 9.54 29.04 22.33
C ASP A 140 8.25 28.31 21.93
N GLY A 141 8.23 26.96 22.04
CA GLY A 141 7.12 26.11 21.66
C GLY A 141 7.05 25.75 20.18
N SER A 142 8.01 26.17 19.37
CA SER A 142 8.10 25.79 17.96
C SER A 142 8.65 24.37 17.77
N ILE A 143 8.42 23.80 16.59
CA ILE A 143 8.96 22.52 16.15
C ILE A 143 9.57 22.72 14.76
N HIS A 144 10.85 22.40 14.61
CA HIS A 144 11.56 22.49 13.35
C HIS A 144 11.53 21.13 12.63
N ASP A 145 10.50 20.90 11.82
CA ASP A 145 10.24 19.65 11.15
C ASP A 145 10.51 19.69 9.62
N SER A 146 11.61 20.31 9.22
CA SER A 146 12.06 20.39 7.82
C SER A 146 12.07 19.02 7.12
N TYR A 147 12.39 17.94 7.85
CA TYR A 147 12.34 16.57 7.36
C TYR A 147 10.92 16.14 6.92
N ARG A 148 9.85 16.64 7.59
CA ARG A 148 8.45 16.40 7.17
C ARG A 148 8.11 17.16 5.90
N ILE A 149 8.57 18.40 5.83
CA ILE A 149 8.40 19.25 4.64
C ILE A 149 9.06 18.58 3.43
N ASP A 150 10.30 18.10 3.59
CA ASP A 150 11.03 17.41 2.52
C ASP A 150 10.35 16.10 2.11
N TYR A 151 9.85 15.34 3.09
CA TYR A 151 9.08 14.11 2.81
C TYR A 151 7.83 14.42 1.99
N LEU A 152 7.00 15.38 2.43
CA LEU A 152 5.75 15.73 1.73
C LEU A 152 6.03 16.30 0.35
N ARG A 153 7.03 17.19 0.22
CA ARG A 153 7.43 17.74 -1.08
C ARG A 153 7.80 16.63 -2.07
N ALA A 154 8.67 15.71 -1.66
CA ALA A 154 9.08 14.60 -2.52
C ALA A 154 7.92 13.70 -2.95
N HIS A 155 6.93 13.47 -2.08
CA HIS A 155 5.75 12.67 -2.42
C HIS A 155 4.80 13.43 -3.36
N ILE A 156 4.58 14.72 -3.12
CA ILE A 156 3.77 15.59 -4.00
C ILE A 156 4.40 15.66 -5.40
N GLU A 157 5.72 15.85 -5.51
CA GLU A 157 6.43 15.83 -6.79
C GLU A 157 6.21 14.52 -7.57
N GLN A 158 6.17 13.37 -6.89
CA GLN A 158 5.92 12.10 -7.54
C GLN A 158 4.44 11.92 -7.93
N MET A 159 3.52 12.47 -7.17
CA MET A 159 2.11 12.55 -7.54
C MET A 159 1.92 13.44 -8.79
N GLU A 160 2.54 14.61 -8.84
CA GLU A 160 2.54 15.48 -10.03
C GLU A 160 3.09 14.75 -11.27
N LYS A 161 4.16 13.97 -11.11
CA LYS A 161 4.71 13.16 -12.21
C LYS A 161 3.74 12.07 -12.66
N ALA A 162 3.04 11.42 -11.74
CA ALA A 162 2.00 10.45 -12.09
C ALA A 162 0.91 11.10 -12.97
N ILE A 163 0.53 12.34 -12.68
CA ILE A 163 -0.45 13.10 -13.48
C ILE A 163 0.15 13.54 -14.82
N HIS A 164 1.31 14.20 -14.81
CA HIS A 164 1.82 14.90 -16.00
C HIS A 164 2.66 14.02 -16.92
N GLU A 165 3.37 13.04 -16.39
CA GLU A 165 4.25 12.16 -17.17
C GLU A 165 3.61 10.81 -17.46
N ASP A 166 2.83 10.23 -16.51
CA ASP A 166 2.22 8.92 -16.67
C ASP A 166 0.77 9.02 -17.18
N GLY A 167 0.17 10.22 -17.18
CA GLY A 167 -1.15 10.49 -17.77
C GLY A 167 -2.32 10.09 -16.85
N LEU A 168 -2.13 10.03 -15.55
CA LEU A 168 -3.23 9.85 -14.61
C LEU A 168 -4.12 11.12 -14.62
N PRO A 169 -5.46 10.96 -14.53
CA PRO A 169 -6.39 12.11 -14.50
C PRO A 169 -6.37 12.87 -13.18
#